data_013ceaa84f286afcd1f61420a0a8c7d4
#
_entry.id   013ceaa84f286afcd1f61420a0a8c7d4
#
_cell.length_a   1.000
_cell.length_b   1.000
_cell.length_c   1.000
_cell.angle_alpha   90.00
_cell.angle_beta   90.00
_cell.angle_gamma   90.00
#
_symmetry.space_group_name_H-M   'P 1'
#
loop_
_entity.id
_entity.type
_entity.pdbx_description
1 polymer ?
#
loop_
_entity_poly.entity_id
_entity_poly.type
_entity_poly.pdbx_seq_one_letter_code
_entity_poly.pdbx_strand_id
1 'polypeptide(L)'
;MEIRVNNVCAFGDSVMKGIVADKDKNSGIGLKYRISEMGFAERCRRSLNIEVENFARFGGVVSQGTKLVGRYEERIKKSDITLFEFGGNDCDHDWAAIAEDPAKEHKPKTPMQQFMETYSSMIDRVKSLGSTPVLLSLPVLDPERFFNFVTRGLDKANVLKWLGGTILSIERWHAMYNMAVFRLGAMKKVPVIDITSVFLEKKNYSEYICEDGIHPNERGHGLIEKAIMEFLQERRVALQ
;
A
#
# COMPACT_ATOMS: atom_id res chain seq x y z
N MET A 1 -4.08 28.62 -6.62
CA MET A 1 -5.49 28.15 -6.65
C MET A 1 -5.62 27.18 -5.52
N GLU A 2 -6.43 27.52 -4.55
CA GLU A 2 -6.68 26.67 -3.37
C GLU A 2 -7.57 25.50 -3.81
N ILE A 3 -7.09 24.27 -3.66
CA ILE A 3 -7.86 23.07 -4.03
C ILE A 3 -8.77 22.78 -2.83
N ARG A 4 -10.08 22.94 -2.99
CA ARG A 4 -11.05 22.47 -2.01
C ARG A 4 -11.29 21.00 -2.22
N VAL A 5 -11.14 20.19 -1.17
CA VAL A 5 -11.35 18.75 -1.19
C VAL A 5 -12.55 18.41 -0.31
N ASN A 6 -13.58 17.84 -0.92
CA ASN A 6 -14.77 17.37 -0.23
C ASN A 6 -14.97 15.86 -0.43
N ASN A 7 -14.66 15.36 -1.64
CA ASN A 7 -14.95 13.99 -2.05
C ASN A 7 -13.68 13.30 -2.53
N VAL A 8 -13.36 12.16 -1.94
CA VAL A 8 -12.20 11.34 -2.26
C VAL A 8 -12.64 9.93 -2.64
N CYS A 9 -12.19 9.45 -3.80
CA CYS A 9 -12.22 8.03 -4.14
C CYS A 9 -10.88 7.41 -3.79
N ALA A 10 -10.84 6.31 -3.05
CA ALA A 10 -9.63 5.63 -2.64
C ALA A 10 -9.56 4.22 -3.25
N PHE A 11 -8.44 3.92 -3.92
CA PHE A 11 -8.15 2.62 -4.51
C PHE A 11 -6.79 2.13 -4.01
N GLY A 12 -6.73 0.87 -3.67
CA GLY A 12 -5.50 0.31 -3.10
C GLY A 12 -5.70 -1.13 -2.63
N ASP A 13 -4.80 -1.54 -1.79
CA ASP A 13 -4.80 -2.88 -1.22
C ASP A 13 -5.35 -2.92 0.23
N SER A 14 -4.83 -3.84 1.02
CA SER A 14 -5.23 -4.02 2.42
C SER A 14 -4.83 -2.85 3.32
N VAL A 15 -3.75 -2.14 3.00
CA VAL A 15 -3.32 -0.96 3.77
C VAL A 15 -4.31 0.18 3.59
N MET A 16 -4.67 0.50 2.33
CA MET A 16 -5.70 1.49 2.02
C MET A 16 -7.06 1.10 2.62
N LYS A 17 -7.36 -0.20 2.65
CA LYS A 17 -8.61 -0.72 3.23
C LYS A 17 -8.66 -0.58 4.75
N GLY A 18 -7.53 -0.33 5.42
CA GLY A 18 -7.44 -0.24 6.87
C GLY A 18 -7.40 -1.61 7.57
N ILE A 19 -6.81 -2.62 6.92
CA ILE A 19 -6.65 -3.94 7.50
C ILE A 19 -5.57 -3.92 8.57
N VAL A 20 -5.87 -4.55 9.70
CA VAL A 20 -4.92 -4.89 10.76
C VAL A 20 -4.95 -6.39 11.03
N ALA A 21 -3.81 -6.94 11.46
CA ALA A 21 -3.67 -8.35 11.81
C ALA A 21 -3.49 -8.48 13.32
N ASP A 22 -4.48 -9.07 13.98
CA ASP A 22 -4.42 -9.37 15.40
C ASP A 22 -4.02 -10.85 15.62
N LYS A 23 -3.36 -11.14 16.75
CA LYS A 23 -3.10 -12.54 17.14
C LYS A 23 -4.43 -13.24 17.37
N ASP A 24 -4.63 -14.37 16.72
CA ASP A 24 -5.81 -15.20 16.98
C ASP A 24 -5.63 -15.95 18.32
N LYS A 25 -6.35 -15.49 19.32
CA LYS A 25 -6.32 -16.08 20.68
C LYS A 25 -6.80 -17.54 20.72
N ASN A 26 -7.56 -17.98 19.71
CA ASN A 26 -8.16 -19.32 19.69
C ASN A 26 -7.26 -20.35 18.99
N SER A 27 -6.40 -19.94 18.07
CA SER A 27 -5.53 -20.84 17.29
C SER A 27 -4.08 -20.90 17.78
N GLY A 28 -3.70 -20.04 18.73
CA GLY A 28 -2.33 -19.97 19.31
C GLY A 28 -1.21 -19.54 18.35
N ILE A 29 -1.38 -19.70 17.04
CA ILE A 29 -0.38 -19.45 16.01
C ILE A 29 -0.95 -18.63 14.85
N GLY A 30 -2.27 -18.52 14.73
CA GLY A 30 -2.95 -17.82 13.63
C GLY A 30 -3.00 -16.31 13.80
N LEU A 31 -3.18 -15.60 12.66
CA LEU A 31 -3.53 -14.18 12.63
C LEU A 31 -4.97 -14.04 12.13
N LYS A 32 -5.71 -13.15 12.77
CA LYS A 32 -7.05 -12.75 12.35
C LYS A 32 -7.00 -11.35 11.75
N TYR A 33 -7.43 -11.23 10.50
CA TYR A 33 -7.51 -9.96 9.80
C TYR A 33 -8.87 -9.30 10.01
N ARG A 34 -8.87 -8.01 10.26
CA ARG A 34 -10.08 -7.21 10.33
C ARG A 34 -9.87 -5.83 9.72
N ILE A 35 -10.94 -5.20 9.27
CA ILE A 35 -10.94 -3.78 8.95
C ILE A 35 -10.99 -3.02 10.27
N SER A 36 -10.03 -2.13 10.51
CA SER A 36 -10.01 -1.28 11.70
C SER A 36 -10.76 0.02 11.46
N GLU A 37 -11.59 0.42 12.40
CA GLU A 37 -12.17 1.77 12.44
C GLU A 37 -11.12 2.86 12.66
N MET A 38 -9.90 2.45 13.07
CA MET A 38 -8.71 3.29 13.20
C MET A 38 -7.80 3.23 11.97
N GLY A 39 -8.26 2.66 10.83
CA GLY A 39 -7.58 2.71 9.56
C GLY A 39 -7.39 4.16 9.08
N PHE A 40 -6.26 4.49 8.45
CA PHE A 40 -5.90 5.87 8.14
C PHE A 40 -6.94 6.58 7.26
N ALA A 41 -7.55 5.89 6.29
CA ALA A 41 -8.58 6.47 5.43
C ALA A 41 -9.82 6.93 6.22
N GLU A 42 -10.27 6.11 7.20
CA GLU A 42 -11.39 6.45 8.09
C GLU A 42 -11.00 7.56 9.08
N ARG A 43 -9.76 7.55 9.57
CA ARG A 43 -9.23 8.63 10.43
C ARG A 43 -9.21 9.95 9.68
N CYS A 44 -8.67 9.98 8.45
CA CYS A 44 -8.67 11.17 7.60
C CYS A 44 -10.09 11.65 7.28
N ARG A 45 -11.02 10.74 6.95
CA ARG A 45 -12.43 11.09 6.73
C ARG A 45 -13.02 11.87 7.91
N ARG A 46 -12.76 11.39 9.14
CA ARG A 46 -13.25 12.05 10.38
C ARG A 46 -12.53 13.36 10.67
N SER A 47 -11.19 13.35 10.63
CA SER A 47 -10.36 14.51 11.00
C SER A 47 -10.51 15.67 10.03
N LEU A 48 -10.77 15.39 8.74
CA LEU A 48 -10.89 16.39 7.69
C LEU A 48 -12.34 16.74 7.35
N ASN A 49 -13.30 16.00 7.91
CA ASN A 49 -14.74 16.14 7.62
C ASN A 49 -15.05 16.07 6.11
N ILE A 50 -14.46 15.09 5.42
CA ILE A 50 -14.61 14.85 3.98
C ILE A 50 -15.32 13.51 3.74
N GLU A 51 -15.89 13.35 2.53
CA GLU A 51 -16.43 12.07 2.10
C GLU A 51 -15.32 11.21 1.45
N VAL A 52 -15.19 9.95 1.90
CA VAL A 52 -14.23 8.99 1.35
C VAL A 52 -14.94 7.72 0.92
N GLU A 53 -14.98 7.47 -0.38
CA GLU A 53 -15.43 6.19 -0.94
C GLU A 53 -14.22 5.27 -1.13
N ASN A 54 -14.08 4.28 -0.26
CA ASN A 54 -12.93 3.37 -0.25
C ASN A 54 -13.24 2.06 -1.01
N PHE A 55 -12.68 1.93 -2.21
CA PHE A 55 -12.82 0.77 -3.10
C PHE A 55 -11.67 -0.24 -3.00
N ALA A 56 -10.76 -0.06 -2.05
CA ALA A 56 -9.59 -0.91 -1.85
C ALA A 56 -9.96 -2.38 -1.57
N ARG A 57 -9.07 -3.29 -1.95
CA ARG A 57 -9.26 -4.74 -1.83
C ARG A 57 -8.10 -5.39 -1.09
N PHE A 58 -8.42 -6.31 -0.17
CA PHE A 58 -7.40 -7.15 0.47
C PHE A 58 -6.59 -7.89 -0.61
N GLY A 59 -5.26 -7.84 -0.53
CA GLY A 59 -4.38 -8.47 -1.53
C GLY A 59 -4.41 -7.81 -2.91
N GLY A 60 -4.92 -6.56 -3.01
CA GLY A 60 -5.08 -5.85 -4.27
C GLY A 60 -3.75 -5.56 -4.96
N VAL A 61 -3.69 -5.80 -6.28
CA VAL A 61 -2.58 -5.42 -7.16
C VAL A 61 -3.04 -4.38 -8.18
N VAL A 62 -2.11 -3.67 -8.80
CA VAL A 62 -2.40 -2.55 -9.71
C VAL A 62 -3.33 -2.93 -10.87
N SER A 63 -3.24 -4.17 -11.39
CA SER A 63 -4.13 -4.64 -12.46
C SER A 63 -5.59 -4.80 -12.02
N GLN A 64 -5.82 -5.15 -10.75
CA GLN A 64 -7.16 -5.15 -10.15
C GLN A 64 -7.64 -3.72 -9.92
N GLY A 65 -6.73 -2.81 -9.50
CA GLY A 65 -7.00 -1.38 -9.39
C GLY A 65 -7.57 -0.79 -10.67
N THR A 66 -6.96 -1.11 -11.82
CA THR A 66 -7.43 -0.67 -13.14
C THR A 66 -8.87 -1.11 -13.43
N LYS A 67 -9.23 -2.37 -13.10
CA LYS A 67 -10.60 -2.88 -13.26
C LYS A 67 -11.59 -2.13 -12.36
N LEU A 68 -11.18 -1.79 -11.13
CA LEU A 68 -12.01 -1.04 -10.20
C LEU A 68 -12.19 0.42 -10.66
N VAL A 69 -11.14 1.07 -11.15
CA VAL A 69 -11.23 2.42 -11.75
C VAL A 69 -12.27 2.42 -12.88
N GLY A 70 -12.22 1.45 -13.81
CA GLY A 70 -13.22 1.33 -14.87
C GLY A 70 -14.64 1.09 -14.37
N ARG A 71 -14.80 0.32 -13.29
CA ARG A 71 -16.13 0.07 -12.67
C ARG A 71 -16.74 1.29 -12.01
N TYR A 72 -15.91 2.15 -11.41
CA TYR A 72 -16.35 3.27 -10.58
C TYR A 72 -16.11 4.64 -11.22
N GLU A 73 -16.03 4.73 -12.56
CA GLU A 73 -15.77 5.98 -13.28
C GLU A 73 -16.75 7.10 -12.92
N GLU A 74 -18.04 6.78 -12.75
CA GLU A 74 -19.05 7.77 -12.37
C GLU A 74 -18.89 8.32 -10.94
N ARG A 75 -18.20 7.57 -10.06
CA ARG A 75 -17.81 8.05 -8.74
C ARG A 75 -16.57 8.93 -8.84
N ILE A 76 -15.59 8.49 -9.63
CA ILE A 76 -14.36 9.23 -9.88
C ILE A 76 -14.65 10.59 -10.51
N LYS A 77 -15.57 10.69 -11.47
CA LYS A 77 -15.98 11.97 -12.07
C LYS A 77 -16.54 12.97 -11.05
N LYS A 78 -17.05 12.50 -9.93
CA LYS A 78 -17.61 13.32 -8.85
C LYS A 78 -16.63 13.56 -7.71
N SER A 79 -15.44 12.95 -7.74
CA SER A 79 -14.43 13.11 -6.71
C SER A 79 -13.44 14.21 -7.07
N ASP A 80 -13.04 15.00 -6.08
CA ASP A 80 -12.00 16.01 -6.22
C ASP A 80 -10.62 15.34 -6.36
N ILE A 81 -10.42 14.27 -5.57
CA ILE A 81 -9.18 13.49 -5.51
C ILE A 81 -9.48 12.00 -5.69
N THR A 82 -8.64 11.35 -6.48
CA THR A 82 -8.53 9.88 -6.51
C THR A 82 -7.20 9.46 -5.91
N LEU A 83 -7.26 8.85 -4.74
CA LEU A 83 -6.10 8.41 -3.96
C LEU A 83 -5.73 6.97 -4.29
N PHE A 84 -4.47 6.72 -4.56
CA PHE A 84 -3.95 5.40 -4.90
C PHE A 84 -2.85 4.93 -3.95
N GLU A 85 -2.93 3.65 -3.55
CA GLU A 85 -1.89 2.95 -2.80
C GLU A 85 -1.78 1.51 -3.33
N PHE A 86 -0.75 1.24 -4.15
CA PHE A 86 -0.44 -0.05 -4.75
C PHE A 86 1.08 -0.25 -4.82
N GLY A 87 1.51 -1.50 -4.72
CA GLY A 87 2.90 -1.90 -4.87
C GLY A 87 3.31 -2.99 -3.88
N GLY A 88 2.79 -2.98 -2.66
CA GLY A 88 3.12 -3.98 -1.65
C GLY A 88 2.78 -5.41 -2.07
N ASN A 89 1.59 -5.62 -2.62
CA ASN A 89 1.22 -6.93 -3.17
C ASN A 89 1.80 -7.18 -4.56
N ASP A 90 2.06 -6.12 -5.34
CA ASP A 90 2.64 -6.26 -6.68
C ASP A 90 4.05 -6.82 -6.64
N CYS A 91 4.87 -6.43 -5.64
CA CYS A 91 6.23 -6.93 -5.46
C CYS A 91 6.31 -8.32 -4.81
N ASP A 92 5.20 -8.83 -4.28
CA ASP A 92 5.14 -10.11 -3.58
C ASP A 92 5.23 -11.30 -4.53
N HIS A 93 5.61 -12.47 -4.00
CA HIS A 93 5.90 -13.67 -4.78
C HIS A 93 5.03 -14.86 -4.33
N ASP A 94 5.07 -15.94 -5.10
CA ASP A 94 4.53 -17.23 -4.70
C ASP A 94 5.57 -17.97 -3.85
N TRP A 95 5.50 -17.79 -2.55
CA TRP A 95 6.45 -18.36 -1.59
C TRP A 95 6.41 -19.88 -1.52
N ALA A 96 5.25 -20.48 -1.79
CA ALA A 96 5.11 -21.94 -1.83
C ALA A 96 5.86 -22.52 -3.04
N ALA A 97 5.68 -21.94 -4.22
CA ALA A 97 6.42 -22.34 -5.41
C ALA A 97 7.94 -22.15 -5.26
N ILE A 98 8.37 -21.07 -4.59
CA ILE A 98 9.81 -20.82 -4.29
C ILE A 98 10.36 -21.90 -3.34
N ALA A 99 9.60 -22.25 -2.29
CA ALA A 99 10.02 -23.27 -1.34
C ALA A 99 10.11 -24.66 -1.98
N GLU A 100 9.25 -24.95 -2.98
CA GLU A 100 9.25 -26.21 -3.72
C GLU A 100 10.45 -26.32 -4.68
N ASP A 101 10.74 -25.26 -5.43
CA ASP A 101 11.87 -25.24 -6.39
C ASP A 101 12.62 -23.89 -6.37
N PRO A 102 13.59 -23.71 -5.47
CA PRO A 102 14.34 -22.46 -5.36
C PRO A 102 15.35 -22.23 -6.49
N ALA A 103 15.54 -23.19 -7.40
CA ALA A 103 16.44 -23.04 -8.55
C ALA A 103 15.74 -22.44 -9.76
N LYS A 104 14.41 -22.47 -9.78
CA LYS A 104 13.59 -21.91 -10.86
C LYS A 104 13.54 -20.38 -10.78
N GLU A 105 13.31 -19.73 -11.93
CA GLU A 105 12.97 -18.31 -11.97
C GLU A 105 11.56 -18.09 -11.40
N HIS A 106 11.45 -17.21 -10.41
CA HIS A 106 10.18 -16.78 -9.83
C HIS A 106 10.02 -15.28 -10.03
N LYS A 107 8.90 -14.89 -10.63
CA LYS A 107 8.56 -13.48 -10.88
C LYS A 107 7.64 -12.96 -9.79
N PRO A 108 7.71 -11.65 -9.47
CA PRO A 108 6.73 -11.02 -8.58
C PRO A 108 5.33 -11.08 -9.21
N LYS A 109 4.29 -10.93 -8.40
CA LYS A 109 2.88 -10.95 -8.86
C LYS A 109 2.62 -9.98 -10.01
N THR A 110 3.27 -8.82 -9.98
CA THR A 110 3.26 -7.86 -11.09
C THR A 110 4.70 -7.43 -11.40
N PRO A 111 5.33 -7.92 -12.47
CA PRO A 111 6.67 -7.51 -12.86
C PRO A 111 6.79 -5.99 -13.01
N MET A 112 7.94 -5.41 -12.65
CA MET A 112 8.17 -3.96 -12.55
C MET A 112 7.74 -3.18 -13.79
N GLN A 113 8.06 -3.66 -15.00
CA GLN A 113 7.64 -2.99 -16.23
C GLN A 113 6.12 -2.94 -16.34
N GLN A 114 5.45 -4.07 -16.12
CA GLN A 114 3.98 -4.16 -16.15
C GLN A 114 3.35 -3.28 -15.06
N PHE A 115 3.95 -3.23 -13.86
CA PHE A 115 3.51 -2.35 -12.76
C PHE A 115 3.53 -0.89 -13.19
N MET A 116 4.67 -0.42 -13.75
CA MET A 116 4.84 0.95 -14.23
C MET A 116 3.84 1.32 -15.33
N GLU A 117 3.68 0.47 -16.33
CA GLU A 117 2.79 0.69 -17.48
C GLU A 117 1.32 0.72 -17.03
N THR A 118 0.90 -0.26 -16.22
CA THR A 118 -0.47 -0.38 -15.75
C THR A 118 -0.85 0.79 -14.82
N TYR A 119 0.03 1.12 -13.88
CA TYR A 119 -0.22 2.24 -12.96
C TYR A 119 -0.24 3.58 -13.69
N SER A 120 0.68 3.77 -14.63
CA SER A 120 0.72 4.94 -15.51
C SER A 120 -0.60 5.15 -16.26
N SER A 121 -1.13 4.09 -16.87
CA SER A 121 -2.39 4.12 -17.60
C SER A 121 -3.59 4.42 -16.69
N MET A 122 -3.57 3.88 -15.47
CA MET A 122 -4.61 4.13 -14.47
C MET A 122 -4.63 5.60 -14.02
N ILE A 123 -3.45 6.21 -13.81
CA ILE A 123 -3.32 7.65 -13.51
C ILE A 123 -3.88 8.49 -14.65
N ASP A 124 -3.53 8.18 -15.91
CA ASP A 124 -4.02 8.91 -17.07
C ASP A 124 -5.55 8.80 -17.22
N ARG A 125 -6.10 7.61 -16.93
CA ARG A 125 -7.56 7.41 -16.95
C ARG A 125 -8.25 8.32 -15.94
N VAL A 126 -7.78 8.38 -14.71
CA VAL A 126 -8.37 9.25 -13.67
C VAL A 126 -8.28 10.72 -14.06
N LYS A 127 -7.14 11.18 -14.61
CA LYS A 127 -7.02 12.55 -15.14
C LYS A 127 -8.06 12.83 -16.22
N SER A 128 -8.27 11.89 -17.13
CA SER A 128 -9.27 12.05 -18.21
C SER A 128 -10.73 12.11 -17.70
N LEU A 129 -10.98 11.59 -16.51
CA LEU A 129 -12.27 11.65 -15.83
C LEU A 129 -12.49 12.95 -15.04
N GLY A 130 -11.47 13.82 -14.94
CA GLY A 130 -11.54 15.12 -14.27
C GLY A 130 -11.17 15.11 -12.78
N SER A 131 -10.85 13.95 -12.18
CA SER A 131 -10.39 13.86 -10.81
C SER A 131 -8.86 14.04 -10.72
N THR A 132 -8.36 14.57 -9.62
CA THR A 132 -6.91 14.73 -9.37
C THR A 132 -6.34 13.44 -8.78
N PRO A 133 -5.50 12.68 -9.51
CA PRO A 133 -4.83 11.53 -8.93
C PRO A 133 -3.74 11.95 -7.96
N VAL A 134 -3.72 11.29 -6.79
CA VAL A 134 -2.70 11.42 -5.75
C VAL A 134 -2.21 10.02 -5.39
N LEU A 135 -0.90 9.82 -5.30
CA LEU A 135 -0.31 8.55 -4.94
C LEU A 135 0.11 8.56 -3.48
N LEU A 136 0.01 7.43 -2.80
CA LEU A 136 0.74 7.18 -1.56
C LEU A 136 1.98 6.36 -1.87
N SER A 137 3.10 6.67 -1.23
CA SER A 137 4.24 5.75 -1.16
C SER A 137 3.85 4.50 -0.36
N LEU A 138 4.69 3.48 -0.29
CA LEU A 138 4.39 2.28 0.48
C LEU A 138 4.80 2.45 1.94
N PRO A 139 4.05 1.92 2.93
CA PRO A 139 4.55 1.81 4.29
C PRO A 139 5.76 0.87 4.31
N VAL A 140 6.58 0.95 5.34
CA VAL A 140 7.69 0.00 5.53
C VAL A 140 7.15 -1.39 5.84
N LEU A 141 7.95 -2.42 5.59
CA LEU A 141 7.71 -3.78 6.10
C LEU A 141 8.79 -4.16 7.13
N ASP A 142 8.45 -5.09 8.03
CA ASP A 142 9.41 -5.75 8.91
C ASP A 142 9.86 -7.06 8.23
N PRO A 143 11.08 -7.13 7.67
CA PRO A 143 11.49 -8.25 6.83
C PRO A 143 11.59 -9.56 7.61
N GLU A 144 11.92 -9.52 8.90
CA GLU A 144 12.01 -10.72 9.74
C GLU A 144 10.61 -11.29 10.03
N ARG A 145 9.68 -10.45 10.48
CA ARG A 145 8.30 -10.87 10.71
C ARG A 145 7.65 -11.36 9.42
N PHE A 146 7.83 -10.62 8.32
CA PHE A 146 7.25 -10.99 7.04
C PHE A 146 7.80 -12.32 6.54
N PHE A 147 9.12 -12.51 6.55
CA PHE A 147 9.74 -13.79 6.18
C PHE A 147 9.18 -14.94 7.03
N ASN A 148 9.12 -14.78 8.35
CA ASN A 148 8.57 -15.80 9.23
C ASN A 148 7.09 -16.07 8.99
N PHE A 149 6.32 -15.05 8.58
CA PHE A 149 4.91 -15.18 8.24
C PHE A 149 4.71 -15.95 6.93
N VAL A 150 5.35 -15.56 5.84
CA VAL A 150 5.14 -16.16 4.51
C VAL A 150 5.74 -17.56 4.37
N THR A 151 6.71 -17.90 5.22
CA THR A 151 7.35 -19.23 5.20
C THR A 151 6.76 -20.20 6.23
N ARG A 152 5.63 -19.88 6.86
CA ARG A 152 4.96 -20.81 7.77
C ARG A 152 4.54 -22.11 7.04
N GLY A 153 5.03 -23.24 7.55
CA GLY A 153 4.77 -24.55 6.93
C GLY A 153 5.51 -24.81 5.61
N LEU A 154 6.43 -23.94 5.22
CA LEU A 154 7.25 -24.08 4.02
C LEU A 154 8.71 -24.41 4.38
N ASP A 155 9.48 -24.88 3.40
CA ASP A 155 10.93 -25.05 3.52
C ASP A 155 11.64 -23.68 3.53
N LYS A 156 11.94 -23.19 4.73
CA LYS A 156 12.62 -21.89 4.95
C LYS A 156 14.02 -21.85 4.35
N ALA A 157 14.73 -22.98 4.31
CA ALA A 157 16.09 -23.03 3.78
C ALA A 157 16.08 -22.83 2.26
N ASN A 158 15.11 -23.43 1.55
CA ASN A 158 14.90 -23.21 0.13
C ASN A 158 14.52 -21.75 -0.17
N VAL A 159 13.59 -21.17 0.59
CA VAL A 159 13.22 -19.76 0.42
C VAL A 159 14.41 -18.85 0.65
N LEU A 160 15.20 -19.07 1.73
CA LEU A 160 16.38 -18.28 2.03
C LEU A 160 17.46 -18.43 0.93
N LYS A 161 17.64 -19.64 0.40
CA LYS A 161 18.55 -19.90 -0.74
C LYS A 161 18.15 -19.06 -1.96
N TRP A 162 16.87 -19.06 -2.33
CA TRP A 162 16.38 -18.26 -3.44
C TRP A 162 16.56 -16.75 -3.20
N LEU A 163 16.40 -16.29 -1.97
CA LEU A 163 16.66 -14.90 -1.53
C LEU A 163 18.15 -14.52 -1.58
N GLY A 164 19.06 -15.44 -1.95
CA GLY A 164 20.50 -15.19 -1.96
C GLY A 164 21.15 -15.22 -0.57
N GLY A 165 20.56 -15.95 0.38
CA GLY A 165 21.06 -16.12 1.75
C GLY A 165 20.72 -14.98 2.70
N THR A 166 19.89 -14.01 2.30
CA THR A 166 19.51 -12.88 3.16
C THR A 166 18.04 -12.47 2.98
N ILE A 167 17.34 -12.29 4.10
CA ILE A 167 15.95 -11.79 4.10
C ILE A 167 15.84 -10.32 3.67
N LEU A 168 16.96 -9.57 3.69
CA LEU A 168 16.98 -8.16 3.24
C LEU A 168 16.65 -8.01 1.75
N SER A 169 16.66 -9.11 0.97
CA SER A 169 16.19 -9.11 -0.41
C SER A 169 14.71 -8.73 -0.51
N ILE A 170 13.90 -9.11 0.46
CA ILE A 170 12.47 -8.76 0.54
C ILE A 170 12.30 -7.25 0.65
N GLU A 171 13.04 -6.63 1.59
CA GLU A 171 13.00 -5.19 1.81
C GLU A 171 13.48 -4.41 0.57
N ARG A 172 14.55 -4.87 -0.09
CA ARG A 172 15.06 -4.26 -1.33
C ARG A 172 14.03 -4.29 -2.45
N TRP A 173 13.32 -5.38 -2.65
CA TRP A 173 12.27 -5.46 -3.68
C TRP A 173 11.11 -4.54 -3.35
N HIS A 174 10.65 -4.52 -2.11
CA HIS A 174 9.61 -3.60 -1.67
C HIS A 174 10.06 -2.14 -1.89
N ALA A 175 11.29 -1.78 -1.53
CA ALA A 175 11.85 -0.46 -1.76
C ALA A 175 11.91 -0.10 -3.25
N MET A 176 12.20 -1.06 -4.15
CA MET A 176 12.18 -0.83 -5.61
C MET A 176 10.79 -0.42 -6.11
N TYR A 177 9.72 -1.08 -5.63
CA TYR A 177 8.35 -0.70 -5.99
C TYR A 177 7.95 0.63 -5.36
N ASN A 178 8.38 0.90 -4.12
CA ASN A 178 8.20 2.20 -3.50
C ASN A 178 8.85 3.31 -4.33
N MET A 179 10.10 3.14 -4.77
CA MET A 179 10.77 4.09 -5.67
C MET A 179 10.08 4.23 -7.02
N ALA A 180 9.45 3.17 -7.53
CA ALA A 180 8.66 3.21 -8.76
C ALA A 180 7.42 4.11 -8.61
N VAL A 181 6.78 4.13 -7.43
CA VAL A 181 5.67 5.06 -7.14
C VAL A 181 6.15 6.52 -7.22
N PHE A 182 7.29 6.87 -6.62
CA PHE A 182 7.86 8.22 -6.73
C PHE A 182 8.21 8.59 -8.18
N ARG A 183 8.78 7.63 -8.96
CA ARG A 183 9.05 7.85 -10.39
C ARG A 183 7.78 8.12 -11.18
N LEU A 184 6.71 7.37 -10.92
CA LEU A 184 5.39 7.60 -11.54
C LEU A 184 4.87 8.99 -11.20
N GLY A 185 4.96 9.41 -9.94
CA GLY A 185 4.59 10.76 -9.51
C GLY A 185 5.31 11.83 -10.31
N ALA A 186 6.63 11.71 -10.45
CA ALA A 186 7.45 12.65 -11.22
C ALA A 186 7.11 12.63 -12.73
N MET A 187 7.06 11.44 -13.34
CA MET A 187 6.75 11.26 -14.77
C MET A 187 5.36 11.77 -15.13
N LYS A 188 4.38 11.51 -14.30
CA LYS A 188 2.97 11.89 -14.51
C LYS A 188 2.64 13.29 -13.98
N LYS A 189 3.58 13.95 -13.29
CA LYS A 189 3.36 15.24 -12.62
C LYS A 189 2.13 15.19 -11.70
N VAL A 190 2.08 14.15 -10.86
CA VAL A 190 1.06 13.97 -9.83
C VAL A 190 1.70 13.92 -8.45
N PRO A 191 1.01 14.41 -7.42
CA PRO A 191 1.53 14.37 -6.07
C PRO A 191 1.75 12.95 -5.58
N VAL A 192 2.83 12.75 -4.81
CA VAL A 192 3.06 11.55 -4.01
C VAL A 192 3.12 11.99 -2.55
N ILE A 193 2.28 11.41 -1.71
CA ILE A 193 2.35 11.58 -0.27
C ILE A 193 3.31 10.52 0.26
N ASP A 194 4.38 10.97 0.88
CA ASP A 194 5.39 10.08 1.47
C ASP A 194 4.89 9.55 2.83
N ILE A 195 4.36 8.33 2.80
CA ILE A 195 3.98 7.60 4.02
C ILE A 195 5.08 6.62 4.48
N THR A 196 6.21 6.54 3.76
CA THR A 196 7.35 5.69 4.12
C THR A 196 8.18 6.34 5.22
N SER A 197 8.57 7.61 5.02
CA SER A 197 9.50 8.33 5.89
C SER A 197 9.00 8.42 7.34
N VAL A 198 7.70 8.57 7.58
CA VAL A 198 7.14 8.65 8.95
C VAL A 198 7.36 7.39 9.77
N PHE A 199 7.58 6.24 9.15
CA PHE A 199 7.99 5.01 9.82
C PHE A 199 9.51 4.96 10.00
N LEU A 200 10.28 5.31 8.95
CA LEU A 200 11.74 5.27 8.98
C LEU A 200 12.35 6.21 10.03
N GLU A 201 11.68 7.31 10.34
CA GLU A 201 12.05 8.21 11.43
C GLU A 201 11.90 7.60 12.83
N LYS A 202 11.21 6.46 12.96
CA LYS A 202 11.02 5.80 14.25
C LYS A 202 12.24 4.92 14.57
N LYS A 203 12.80 5.06 15.76
CA LYS A 203 13.90 4.23 16.23
C LYS A 203 13.57 2.73 16.16
N ASN A 204 12.33 2.37 16.42
CA ASN A 204 11.79 1.02 16.33
C ASN A 204 10.47 1.03 15.56
N TYR A 205 10.54 1.05 14.23
CA TYR A 205 9.34 1.09 13.38
C TYR A 205 8.52 -0.20 13.44
N SER A 206 9.12 -1.34 13.83
CA SER A 206 8.41 -2.61 14.01
C SER A 206 7.26 -2.53 15.01
N GLU A 207 7.30 -1.57 15.96
CA GLU A 207 6.18 -1.32 16.90
C GLU A 207 4.91 -0.78 16.21
N TYR A 208 5.01 -0.33 14.98
CA TYR A 208 3.92 0.24 14.18
C TYR A 208 3.42 -0.73 13.11
N ILE A 209 4.03 -1.93 13.03
CA ILE A 209 3.68 -2.98 12.08
C ILE A 209 3.08 -4.16 12.84
N CYS A 210 2.11 -4.84 12.23
CA CYS A 210 1.51 -6.05 12.77
C CYS A 210 2.48 -7.25 12.76
N GLU A 211 2.10 -8.33 13.41
CA GLU A 211 2.91 -9.56 13.52
C GLU A 211 3.19 -10.25 12.18
N ASP A 212 2.42 -9.95 11.14
CA ASP A 212 2.69 -10.45 9.79
C ASP A 212 3.83 -9.70 9.06
N GLY A 213 4.31 -8.61 9.64
CA GLY A 213 5.43 -7.84 9.12
C GLY A 213 5.12 -6.91 7.95
N ILE A 214 3.84 -6.85 7.49
CA ILE A 214 3.49 -6.03 6.31
C ILE A 214 2.38 -5.02 6.58
N HIS A 215 1.38 -5.36 7.40
CA HIS A 215 0.28 -4.43 7.68
C HIS A 215 0.66 -3.45 8.79
N PRO A 216 0.45 -2.15 8.60
CA PRO A 216 0.47 -1.20 9.71
C PRO A 216 -0.56 -1.59 10.77
N ASN A 217 -0.20 -1.54 12.05
CA ASN A 217 -1.19 -1.64 13.12
C ASN A 217 -1.91 -0.28 13.32
N GLU A 218 -2.81 -0.16 14.29
CA GLU A 218 -3.57 1.09 14.51
C GLU A 218 -2.68 2.30 14.80
N ARG A 219 -1.53 2.10 15.49
CA ARG A 219 -0.52 3.16 15.68
C ARG A 219 0.16 3.53 14.36
N GLY A 220 0.45 2.54 13.50
CA GLY A 220 1.00 2.75 12.16
C GLY A 220 0.02 3.50 11.24
N HIS A 221 -1.26 3.16 11.29
CA HIS A 221 -2.29 3.93 10.59
C HIS A 221 -2.37 5.39 11.07
N GLY A 222 -2.10 5.65 12.36
CA GLY A 222 -1.98 7.01 12.89
C GLY A 222 -0.77 7.78 12.33
N LEU A 223 0.36 7.10 12.05
CA LEU A 223 1.49 7.72 11.37
C LEU A 223 1.15 8.11 9.93
N ILE A 224 0.42 7.25 9.21
CA ILE A 224 -0.01 7.53 7.83
C ILE A 224 -0.97 8.73 7.80
N GLU A 225 -1.96 8.79 8.72
CA GLU A 225 -2.83 9.96 8.86
C GLU A 225 -2.01 11.24 9.08
N LYS A 226 -1.02 11.20 9.98
CA LYS A 226 -0.14 12.35 10.26
C LYS A 226 0.58 12.83 8.99
N ALA A 227 1.17 11.91 8.21
CA ALA A 227 1.84 12.26 6.95
C ALA A 227 0.90 12.93 5.94
N ILE A 228 -0.34 12.43 5.83
CA ILE A 228 -1.36 13.03 4.97
C ILE A 228 -1.72 14.45 5.45
N MET A 229 -1.89 14.65 6.75
CA MET A 229 -2.21 15.96 7.32
C MET A 229 -1.09 16.97 7.10
N GLU A 230 0.18 16.56 7.29
CA GLU A 230 1.36 17.40 7.04
C GLU A 230 1.45 17.80 5.56
N PHE A 231 1.27 16.85 4.64
CA PHE A 231 1.24 17.11 3.20
C PHE A 231 0.16 18.13 2.81
N LEU A 232 -1.04 18.04 3.38
CA LEU A 232 -2.12 18.98 3.10
C LEU A 232 -1.80 20.39 3.62
N GLN A 233 -1.21 20.49 4.82
CA GLN A 233 -0.78 21.77 5.40
C GLN A 233 0.29 22.45 4.56
N GLU A 234 1.32 21.72 4.12
CA GLU A 234 2.41 22.24 3.29
C GLU A 234 1.92 22.77 1.93
N ARG A 235 0.92 22.13 1.36
CA ARG A 235 0.35 22.51 0.06
C ARG A 235 -0.80 23.49 0.16
N ARG A 236 -1.15 23.97 1.34
CA ARG A 236 -2.28 24.88 1.60
C ARG A 236 -3.57 24.39 0.93
N VAL A 237 -3.84 23.11 1.08
CA VAL A 237 -5.11 22.54 0.60
C VAL A 237 -6.21 23.02 1.54
N ALA A 238 -7.16 23.77 1.01
CA ALA A 238 -8.32 24.19 1.80
C ALA A 238 -9.29 23.02 1.95
N LEU A 239 -9.62 22.74 3.20
CA LEU A 239 -10.68 21.82 3.58
C LEU A 239 -11.89 22.64 4.03
N GLN A 240 -13.10 22.20 3.70
CA GLN A 240 -14.33 22.87 4.17
C GLN A 240 -14.71 22.40 5.56
#